data_4fc7185a8f01e83eac4eafaa7be6bf02
#
_entry.id   4fc7185a8f01e83eac4eafaa7be6bf02
#
_cell.length_a   1.000
_cell.length_b   1.000
_cell.length_c   1.000
_cell.angle_alpha   90.00
_cell.angle_beta   90.00
_cell.angle_gamma   90.00
#
_symmetry.space_group_name_H-M   'P 1'
#
loop_
_entity.id
_entity.type
_entity.pdbx_description
1 polymer ?
#
loop_
_entity_poly.entity_id
_entity_poly.type
_entity_poly.pdbx_seq_one_letter_code
_entity_poly.pdbx_strand_id
1 'polypeptide(L)'
;MSKNTLTKRMQRLSIRDADLEESFARSAGPGGQNVNKVATAVTLRHRPSGISVTVQDSRSQAQNRKLARERLLDAVEQAQEKARAAKIAECEKARRQKSPRPAALKQKILEAKRRRGEIKRQRARIEI
;
A
#
# COMPACT_ATOMS: atom_id res chain seq x y z
N MET A 1 -7.90 -18.50 -9.20
CA MET A 1 -6.82 -18.35 -10.21
C MET A 1 -6.22 -19.69 -10.60
N SER A 2 -5.80 -19.84 -11.85
CA SER A 2 -5.10 -21.05 -12.32
C SER A 2 -3.69 -21.11 -11.73
N LYS A 3 -3.16 -22.33 -11.47
CA LYS A 3 -1.78 -22.52 -10.97
C LYS A 3 -0.74 -21.80 -11.83
N ASN A 4 -0.95 -21.78 -13.16
CA ASN A 4 -0.05 -21.13 -14.12
C ASN A 4 0.02 -19.59 -13.94
N THR A 5 -1.08 -18.98 -13.54
CA THR A 5 -1.16 -17.51 -13.29
C THR A 5 -0.38 -17.11 -12.04
N LEU A 6 -0.48 -17.91 -10.96
CA LEU A 6 0.26 -17.65 -9.71
C LEU A 6 1.77 -17.77 -9.92
N THR A 7 2.21 -18.83 -10.63
CA THR A 7 3.65 -19.02 -10.92
C THR A 7 4.22 -17.86 -11.75
N LYS A 8 3.50 -17.39 -12.77
CA LYS A 8 3.92 -16.23 -13.55
C LYS A 8 4.01 -14.94 -12.72
N ARG A 9 3.07 -14.72 -11.80
CA ARG A 9 3.12 -13.56 -10.88
C ARG A 9 4.32 -13.66 -9.93
N MET A 10 4.58 -14.83 -9.36
CA MET A 10 5.74 -15.06 -8.49
C MET A 10 7.04 -14.74 -9.22
N GLN A 11 7.19 -15.23 -10.47
CA GLN A 11 8.37 -14.95 -11.30
C GLN A 11 8.53 -13.45 -11.56
N ARG A 12 7.44 -12.74 -11.90
CA ARG A 12 7.46 -11.27 -12.14
C ARG A 12 7.91 -10.49 -10.89
N LEU A 13 7.54 -10.96 -9.71
CA LEU A 13 7.89 -10.35 -8.42
C LEU A 13 9.22 -10.85 -7.87
N SER A 14 9.91 -11.75 -8.59
CA SER A 14 11.15 -12.41 -8.17
C SER A 14 11.01 -13.16 -6.83
N ILE A 15 9.83 -13.72 -6.57
CA ILE A 15 9.54 -14.52 -5.37
C ILE A 15 9.78 -16.00 -5.70
N ARG A 16 10.65 -16.65 -4.92
CA ARG A 16 10.93 -18.09 -5.02
C ARG A 16 10.18 -18.82 -3.91
N ASP A 17 9.80 -20.08 -4.17
CA ASP A 17 9.17 -20.92 -3.14
C ASP A 17 10.09 -21.13 -1.91
N ALA A 18 11.41 -21.12 -2.11
CA ALA A 18 12.39 -21.19 -1.03
C ALA A 18 12.40 -19.98 -0.08
N ASP A 19 11.90 -18.83 -0.55
CA ASP A 19 11.81 -17.60 0.22
C ASP A 19 10.50 -17.52 1.04
N LEU A 20 9.60 -18.49 0.86
CA LEU A 20 8.32 -18.57 1.53
C LEU A 20 8.39 -19.51 2.74
N GLU A 21 7.88 -19.04 3.86
CA GLU A 21 7.76 -19.80 5.10
C GLU A 21 6.27 -19.99 5.40
N GLU A 22 5.84 -21.27 5.43
CA GLU A 22 4.46 -21.63 5.74
C GLU A 22 4.36 -22.11 7.18
N SER A 23 3.40 -21.61 7.93
CA SER A 23 3.01 -22.12 9.24
C SER A 23 1.51 -22.39 9.30
N PHE A 24 1.14 -23.41 10.06
CA PHE A 24 -0.23 -23.88 10.18
C PHE A 24 -0.67 -23.77 11.64
N ALA A 25 -1.86 -23.21 11.83
CA ALA A 25 -2.46 -23.09 13.15
C ALA A 25 -3.91 -23.57 13.13
N ARG A 26 -4.46 -23.86 14.29
CA ARG A 26 -5.90 -24.09 14.42
C ARG A 26 -6.62 -22.76 14.20
N SER A 27 -7.69 -22.79 13.41
CA SER A 27 -8.52 -21.58 13.24
C SER A 27 -9.21 -21.24 14.55
N ALA A 28 -9.12 -19.98 14.96
CA ALA A 28 -9.83 -19.47 16.12
C ALA A 28 -11.24 -19.04 15.69
N GLY A 29 -12.28 -19.55 16.33
CA GLY A 29 -13.67 -19.14 16.08
C GLY A 29 -14.68 -20.03 16.79
N PRO A 30 -15.92 -19.57 16.98
CA PRO A 30 -17.01 -20.41 17.48
C PRO A 30 -17.38 -21.44 16.40
N GLY A 31 -16.92 -22.65 16.56
CA GLY A 31 -17.16 -23.72 15.60
C GLY A 31 -17.15 -25.09 16.26
N GLY A 32 -17.93 -26.01 15.73
CA GLY A 32 -18.10 -27.36 16.24
C GLY A 32 -16.83 -28.20 16.29
N GLN A 33 -16.91 -29.47 16.70
CA GLN A 33 -15.79 -30.38 16.98
C GLN A 33 -14.69 -30.45 15.91
N ASN A 34 -15.00 -30.18 14.64
CA ASN A 34 -14.06 -30.23 13.53
C ASN A 34 -13.04 -29.06 13.51
N VAL A 35 -13.46 -27.87 13.98
CA VAL A 35 -12.62 -26.66 14.02
C VAL A 35 -11.49 -26.81 15.05
N ASN A 36 -11.74 -27.55 16.12
CA ASN A 36 -10.78 -27.76 17.19
C ASN A 36 -9.74 -28.87 16.89
N LYS A 37 -9.98 -29.68 15.86
CA LYS A 37 -9.12 -30.85 15.54
C LYS A 37 -8.20 -30.63 14.35
N VAL A 38 -8.52 -29.69 13.43
CA VAL A 38 -7.78 -29.51 12.17
C VAL A 38 -7.13 -28.14 12.10
N ALA A 39 -5.84 -28.10 11.83
CA ALA A 39 -5.08 -26.87 11.60
C ALA A 39 -5.38 -26.35 10.18
N THR A 40 -6.42 -25.55 10.04
CA THR A 40 -6.86 -25.00 8.74
C THR A 40 -6.35 -23.59 8.46
N ALA A 41 -5.98 -22.83 9.49
CA ALA A 41 -5.37 -21.52 9.33
C ALA A 41 -3.94 -21.65 8.77
N VAL A 42 -3.66 -20.88 7.73
CA VAL A 42 -2.39 -20.85 7.02
C VAL A 42 -1.78 -19.46 7.14
N THR A 43 -0.59 -19.37 7.71
CA THR A 43 0.22 -18.16 7.71
C THR A 43 1.37 -18.34 6.74
N LEU A 44 1.48 -17.46 5.77
CA LEU A 44 2.53 -17.45 4.77
C LEU A 44 3.36 -16.18 4.92
N ARG A 45 4.68 -16.32 5.06
CA ARG A 45 5.62 -15.22 5.22
C ARG A 45 6.65 -15.23 4.10
N HIS A 46 6.88 -14.08 3.49
CA HIS A 46 7.97 -13.88 2.55
C HIS A 46 9.18 -13.30 3.29
N ARG A 47 10.24 -14.08 3.44
CA ARG A 47 11.44 -13.72 4.23
C ARG A 47 12.10 -12.42 3.77
N PRO A 48 12.38 -12.20 2.45
CA PRO A 48 13.10 -11.00 2.03
C PRO A 48 12.36 -9.69 2.27
N SER A 49 11.01 -9.68 2.11
CA SER A 49 10.21 -8.47 2.35
C SER A 49 9.67 -8.35 3.77
N GLY A 50 9.71 -9.43 4.55
CA GLY A 50 9.13 -9.49 5.89
C GLY A 50 7.60 -9.50 5.92
N ILE A 51 6.94 -9.48 4.76
CA ILE A 51 5.48 -9.47 4.65
C ILE A 51 4.92 -10.84 5.01
N SER A 52 3.91 -10.88 5.86
CA SER A 52 3.20 -12.09 6.25
C SER A 52 1.69 -11.92 6.10
N VAL A 53 1.01 -13.00 5.71
CA VAL A 53 -0.44 -13.04 5.54
C VAL A 53 -0.98 -14.29 6.20
N THR A 54 -2.05 -14.15 6.98
CA THR A 54 -2.76 -15.28 7.61
C THR A 54 -4.14 -15.40 6.98
N VAL A 55 -4.51 -16.63 6.58
CA VAL A 55 -5.79 -16.95 5.96
C VAL A 55 -6.44 -18.12 6.71
N GLN A 56 -7.71 -17.91 7.08
CA GLN A 56 -8.55 -18.91 7.77
C GLN A 56 -9.99 -18.94 7.23
N ASP A 57 -10.18 -18.52 5.97
CA ASP A 57 -11.50 -18.28 5.39
C ASP A 57 -12.26 -19.58 5.06
N SER A 58 -11.52 -20.65 4.76
CA SER A 58 -12.08 -21.94 4.37
C SER A 58 -11.78 -23.05 5.39
N ARG A 59 -12.68 -24.07 5.43
CA ARG A 59 -12.44 -25.35 6.14
C ARG A 59 -11.30 -26.15 5.51
N SER A 60 -10.92 -25.87 4.27
CA SER A 60 -9.91 -26.60 3.53
C SER A 60 -8.56 -25.89 3.65
N GLN A 61 -7.60 -26.54 4.27
CA GLN A 61 -6.21 -26.06 4.35
C GLN A 61 -5.63 -25.81 2.95
N ALA A 62 -5.94 -26.67 1.97
CA ALA A 62 -5.46 -26.53 0.60
C ALA A 62 -6.01 -25.27 -0.09
N GLN A 63 -7.26 -24.90 0.19
CA GLN A 63 -7.83 -23.64 -0.30
C GLN A 63 -7.20 -22.44 0.40
N ASN A 64 -7.02 -22.49 1.71
CA ASN A 64 -6.37 -21.42 2.47
C ASN A 64 -4.91 -21.21 2.02
N ARG A 65 -4.18 -22.25 1.66
CA ARG A 65 -2.84 -22.12 1.08
C ARG A 65 -2.83 -21.37 -0.26
N LYS A 66 -3.80 -21.63 -1.13
CA LYS A 66 -3.92 -20.90 -2.40
C LYS A 66 -4.24 -19.42 -2.15
N LEU A 67 -5.23 -19.16 -1.31
CA LEU A 67 -5.63 -17.79 -0.94
C LEU A 67 -4.48 -17.03 -0.25
N ALA A 68 -3.72 -17.69 0.62
CA ALA A 68 -2.57 -17.09 1.28
C ALA A 68 -1.50 -16.66 0.25
N ARG A 69 -1.22 -17.48 -0.76
CA ARG A 69 -0.30 -17.13 -1.84
C ARG A 69 -0.81 -15.95 -2.67
N GLU A 70 -2.07 -15.93 -3.04
CA GLU A 70 -2.68 -14.81 -3.78
C GLU A 70 -2.59 -13.51 -2.98
N ARG A 71 -3.02 -13.50 -1.72
CA ARG A 71 -2.98 -12.33 -0.84
C ARG A 71 -1.55 -11.86 -0.55
N LEU A 72 -0.61 -12.78 -0.42
CA LEU A 72 0.81 -12.42 -0.23
C LEU A 72 1.35 -11.70 -1.47
N LEU A 73 1.07 -12.20 -2.66
CA LEU A 73 1.48 -11.56 -3.90
C LEU A 73 0.87 -10.16 -4.04
N ASP A 74 -0.42 -9.99 -3.71
CA ASP A 74 -1.09 -8.69 -3.71
C ASP A 74 -0.43 -7.72 -2.70
N ALA A 75 -0.10 -8.20 -1.51
CA ALA A 75 0.56 -7.39 -0.48
C ALA A 75 1.98 -6.95 -0.91
N VAL A 76 2.74 -7.85 -1.53
CA VAL A 76 4.09 -7.54 -2.05
C VAL A 76 4.00 -6.55 -3.23
N GLU A 77 3.07 -6.73 -4.16
CA GLU A 77 2.84 -5.78 -5.26
C GLU A 77 2.49 -4.39 -4.73
N GLN A 78 1.56 -4.29 -3.80
CA GLN A 78 1.18 -3.03 -3.17
C GLN A 78 2.35 -2.35 -2.43
N ALA A 79 3.18 -3.13 -1.74
CA ALA A 79 4.35 -2.60 -1.06
C ALA A 79 5.38 -2.04 -2.06
N GLN A 80 5.61 -2.73 -3.18
CA GLN A 80 6.49 -2.26 -4.25
C GLN A 80 5.95 -1.01 -4.93
N GLU A 81 4.64 -0.94 -5.21
CA GLU A 81 4.01 0.24 -5.78
C GLU A 81 4.11 1.45 -4.86
N LYS A 82 3.84 1.27 -3.57
CA LYS A 82 4.01 2.34 -2.56
C LYS A 82 5.45 2.84 -2.51
N ALA A 83 6.42 1.92 -2.54
CA ALA A 83 7.84 2.29 -2.53
C ALA A 83 8.25 3.06 -3.80
N ARG A 84 7.73 2.66 -4.98
CA ARG A 84 7.95 3.38 -6.25
C ARG A 84 7.31 4.76 -6.21
N ALA A 85 6.05 4.86 -5.78
CA ALA A 85 5.35 6.13 -5.66
C ALA A 85 6.05 7.10 -4.70
N ALA A 86 6.54 6.59 -3.56
CA ALA A 86 7.31 7.39 -2.61
C ALA A 86 8.60 7.95 -3.22
N LYS A 87 9.35 7.12 -3.97
CA LYS A 87 10.58 7.57 -4.67
C LYS A 87 10.27 8.64 -5.73
N ILE A 88 9.20 8.47 -6.50
CA ILE A 88 8.77 9.45 -7.51
C ILE A 88 8.40 10.76 -6.82
N ALA A 89 7.59 10.71 -5.76
CA ALA A 89 7.19 11.89 -5.00
C ALA A 89 8.38 12.64 -4.39
N GLU A 90 9.37 11.90 -3.88
CA GLU A 90 10.61 12.49 -3.36
C GLU A 90 11.43 13.18 -4.46
N CYS A 91 11.61 12.53 -5.61
CA CYS A 91 12.28 13.13 -6.77
C CYS A 91 11.57 14.39 -7.26
N GLU A 92 10.23 14.36 -7.36
CA GLU A 92 9.46 15.53 -7.76
C GLU A 92 9.55 16.67 -6.75
N LYS A 93 9.51 16.36 -5.45
CA LYS A 93 9.69 17.34 -4.38
C LYS A 93 11.08 18.00 -4.49
N ALA A 94 12.11 17.20 -4.66
CA ALA A 94 13.49 17.70 -4.83
C ALA A 94 13.61 18.58 -6.08
N ARG A 95 12.97 18.17 -7.21
CA ARG A 95 12.95 18.95 -8.45
C ARG A 95 12.25 20.30 -8.26
N ARG A 96 11.10 20.32 -7.56
CA ARG A 96 10.37 21.57 -7.25
C ARG A 96 11.16 22.50 -6.36
N GLN A 97 11.92 21.97 -5.41
CA GLN A 97 12.79 22.76 -4.54
C GLN A 97 13.95 23.40 -5.31
N LYS A 98 14.55 22.67 -6.25
CA LYS A 98 15.65 23.16 -7.09
C LYS A 98 15.22 24.12 -8.20
N SER A 99 13.94 24.11 -8.60
CA SER A 99 13.39 24.99 -9.63
C SER A 99 12.45 26.02 -8.99
N PRO A 100 12.99 27.18 -8.54
CA PRO A 100 12.16 28.24 -7.98
C PRO A 100 11.18 28.77 -9.06
N ARG A 101 10.04 29.27 -8.59
CA ARG A 101 9.03 29.88 -9.48
C ARG A 101 9.66 31.04 -10.28
N PRO A 102 9.35 31.18 -11.57
CA PRO A 102 9.79 32.32 -12.37
C PRO A 102 9.49 33.64 -11.68
N ALA A 103 10.42 34.59 -11.73
CA ALA A 103 10.29 35.89 -11.07
C ALA A 103 9.00 36.64 -11.45
N ALA A 104 8.62 36.61 -12.74
CA ALA A 104 7.39 37.22 -13.24
C ALA A 104 6.13 36.63 -12.59
N LEU A 105 6.08 35.30 -12.39
CA LEU A 105 4.94 34.66 -11.71
C LEU A 105 4.89 35.03 -10.22
N LYS A 106 6.05 35.14 -9.58
CA LYS A 106 6.16 35.56 -8.18
C LYS A 106 5.62 36.98 -8.00
N GLN A 107 5.98 37.89 -8.90
CA GLN A 107 5.46 39.28 -8.89
C GLN A 107 3.94 39.31 -9.04
N LYS A 108 3.38 38.62 -10.04
CA LYS A 108 1.92 38.54 -10.24
C LYS A 108 1.18 38.02 -8.99
N ILE A 109 1.72 37.01 -8.33
CA ILE A 109 1.13 36.48 -7.09
C ILE A 109 1.17 37.54 -5.96
N LEU A 110 2.27 38.29 -5.84
CA LEU A 110 2.42 39.33 -4.84
C LEU A 110 1.45 40.48 -5.08
N GLU A 111 1.30 40.92 -6.33
CA GLU A 111 0.32 41.98 -6.72
C GLU A 111 -1.10 41.53 -6.42
N ALA A 112 -1.47 40.28 -6.77
CA ALA A 112 -2.78 39.73 -6.45
C ALA A 112 -3.06 39.71 -4.93
N LYS A 113 -2.04 39.37 -4.13
CA LYS A 113 -2.15 39.38 -2.67
C LYS A 113 -2.31 40.84 -2.13
N ARG A 114 -1.58 41.80 -2.66
CA ARG A 114 -1.70 43.22 -2.29
C ARG A 114 -3.10 43.74 -2.58
N ARG A 115 -3.62 43.50 -3.80
CA ARG A 115 -5.00 43.86 -4.17
C ARG A 115 -6.05 43.27 -3.23
N ARG A 116 -5.94 42.02 -2.90
CA ARG A 116 -6.86 41.39 -1.94
C ARG A 116 -6.74 41.97 -0.53
N GLY A 117 -5.53 42.35 -0.12
CA GLY A 117 -5.29 43.00 1.16
C GLY A 117 -5.92 44.39 1.22
N GLU A 118 -5.83 45.19 0.15
CA GLU A 118 -6.47 46.52 0.02
C GLU A 118 -7.99 46.41 0.09
N ILE A 119 -8.57 45.48 -0.67
CA ILE A 119 -10.03 45.26 -0.64
C ILE A 119 -10.48 44.85 0.79
N LYS A 120 -9.73 44.02 1.49
CA LYS A 120 -10.05 43.66 2.88
C LYS A 120 -9.99 44.88 3.82
N ARG A 121 -8.97 45.74 3.69
CA ARG A 121 -8.86 46.95 4.50
C ARG A 121 -10.00 47.93 4.24
N GLN A 122 -10.43 48.08 2.98
CA GLN A 122 -11.57 48.92 2.62
C GLN A 122 -12.87 48.41 3.23
N ARG A 123 -13.10 47.07 3.20
CA ARG A 123 -14.28 46.48 3.86
C ARG A 123 -14.30 46.69 5.37
N ALA A 124 -13.17 46.55 6.05
CA ALA A 124 -13.07 46.76 7.49
C ALA A 124 -13.31 48.25 7.91
N ARG A 125 -13.19 49.19 6.97
CA ARG A 125 -13.46 50.61 7.22
C ARG A 125 -14.95 51.00 7.13
N ILE A 126 -15.79 50.14 6.61
CA ILE A 126 -17.24 50.42 6.38
C ILE A 126 -18.09 49.88 7.55
N GLU A 127 -17.52 49.14 8.50
CA GLU A 127 -18.23 48.60 9.68
C GLU A 127 -18.20 49.51 10.92
N ILE A 128 -18.17 50.86 10.74
CA ILE A 128 -18.29 51.82 11.87
C ILE A 128 -19.56 52.64 11.67
#